data_c259cab67ef19ec5b90489621de49a0d
#
_entry.id   c259cab67ef19ec5b90489621de49a0d
#
_cell.length_a   1.000
_cell.length_b   1.000
_cell.length_c   1.000
_cell.angle_alpha   90.00
_cell.angle_beta   90.00
_cell.angle_gamma   90.00
#
_symmetry.space_group_name_H-M   'P 1'
#
loop_
_entity.id
_entity.type
_entity.pdbx_description
1 polymer ?
#
loop_
_entity_poly.entity_id
_entity_poly.type
_entity_poly.pdbx_seq_one_letter_code
_entity_poly.pdbx_strand_id
1 'polypeptide(L)'
;DDVCLSIPKIYFAYGFGNSLTFPFSVGGTTVLLPGRPKPAAIFEAINTWRPTIFFGLPTLYTALCNAPEAANNNLSSIRLSISAAETLSRDIYDSWKAIAGHGPTEGLGSTEMLHIYLSNTPDDHRIGAAGAPVPGYDIRLERPDGNEAAPGEEGVMLVRGDSSTPCYWRRPDKTAETMRGGWIYTGDRFVERDGYFYFQGRADDLVKVSGQWVWPLEIERCLNEHEDVKECAVIAHQLADQRMTLRAVVVLRQGGAGDAMKTRELQDYVRTVLMPFKYPRLVEYVTEPVSYTHLRAHETNVD
;
A
#
# COMPACT_ATOMS: atom_id res chain seq x y z
N ASP A 1 -5.66 -24.35 -16.20
CA ASP A 1 -4.95 -23.68 -17.31
C ASP A 1 -4.99 -22.15 -17.12
N ASP A 2 -4.35 -21.66 -16.04
CA ASP A 2 -4.34 -20.24 -15.78
C ASP A 2 -3.36 -19.48 -16.69
N VAL A 3 -3.79 -18.30 -17.12
CA VAL A 3 -2.97 -17.32 -17.83
C VAL A 3 -2.79 -16.11 -16.91
N CYS A 4 -1.57 -15.87 -16.48
CA CYS A 4 -1.21 -14.78 -15.57
C CYS A 4 -0.73 -13.57 -16.34
N LEU A 5 -1.29 -12.39 -16.06
CA LEU A 5 -0.79 -11.10 -16.51
C LEU A 5 -0.40 -10.25 -15.31
N SER A 6 0.91 -10.05 -15.12
CA SER A 6 1.45 -9.21 -14.06
C SER A 6 1.95 -7.90 -14.63
N ILE A 7 1.43 -6.79 -14.12
CA ILE A 7 1.89 -5.46 -14.50
C ILE A 7 3.13 -5.04 -13.69
N PRO A 8 3.24 -5.36 -12.39
CA PRO A 8 4.52 -5.29 -11.69
C PRO A 8 5.61 -6.06 -12.43
N LYS A 9 6.75 -5.41 -12.61
CA LYS A 9 7.85 -5.94 -13.43
C LYS A 9 8.58 -7.07 -12.71
N ILE A 10 9.13 -8.01 -13.50
CA ILE A 10 9.82 -9.22 -13.02
C ILE A 10 11.04 -8.95 -12.12
N TYR A 11 11.62 -7.76 -12.15
CA TYR A 11 12.72 -7.38 -11.26
C TYR A 11 12.28 -6.97 -9.85
N PHE A 12 10.99 -6.81 -9.59
CA PHE A 12 10.42 -6.72 -8.24
C PHE A 12 10.00 -8.11 -7.76
N ALA A 13 10.14 -8.41 -6.47
CA ALA A 13 9.74 -9.69 -5.90
C ALA A 13 8.28 -10.05 -6.22
N TYR A 14 7.36 -9.07 -6.12
CA TYR A 14 5.95 -9.24 -6.48
C TYR A 14 5.78 -9.65 -7.95
N GLY A 15 6.41 -8.93 -8.89
CA GLY A 15 6.35 -9.26 -10.31
C GLY A 15 7.07 -10.56 -10.67
N PHE A 16 8.15 -10.90 -9.96
CA PHE A 16 8.89 -12.15 -10.13
C PHE A 16 8.04 -13.37 -9.77
N GLY A 17 7.40 -13.34 -8.60
CA GLY A 17 6.51 -14.40 -8.18
C GLY A 17 5.32 -14.58 -9.14
N ASN A 18 4.66 -13.48 -9.47
CA ASN A 18 3.47 -13.48 -10.34
C ASN A 18 3.75 -13.95 -11.77
N SER A 19 4.98 -13.70 -12.27
CA SER A 19 5.30 -13.96 -13.69
C SER A 19 6.17 -15.20 -13.91
N LEU A 20 6.88 -15.67 -12.90
CA LEU A 20 7.82 -16.78 -13.07
C LEU A 20 7.52 -17.95 -12.13
N THR A 21 7.63 -17.72 -10.80
CA THR A 21 7.64 -18.86 -9.87
C THR A 21 6.28 -19.53 -9.75
N PHE A 22 5.21 -18.76 -9.54
CA PHE A 22 3.88 -19.32 -9.30
C PHE A 22 3.23 -19.91 -10.56
N PRO A 23 3.16 -19.20 -11.69
CA PRO A 23 2.56 -19.80 -12.88
C PRO A 23 3.25 -21.09 -13.28
N PHE A 24 4.58 -21.11 -13.29
CA PHE A 24 5.32 -22.28 -13.75
C PHE A 24 5.28 -23.45 -12.78
N SER A 25 5.15 -23.19 -11.46
CA SER A 25 5.02 -24.26 -10.48
C SER A 25 3.77 -25.11 -10.66
N VAL A 26 2.74 -24.56 -11.30
CA VAL A 26 1.44 -25.23 -11.55
C VAL A 26 1.19 -25.47 -13.04
N GLY A 27 2.17 -25.24 -13.91
CA GLY A 27 2.02 -25.41 -15.35
C GLY A 27 1.17 -24.32 -16.03
N GLY A 28 1.03 -23.17 -15.40
CA GLY A 28 0.30 -22.01 -15.95
C GLY A 28 1.11 -21.25 -17.01
N THR A 29 0.44 -20.34 -17.68
CA THR A 29 1.02 -19.47 -18.72
C THR A 29 1.24 -18.07 -18.16
N THR A 30 2.31 -17.40 -18.58
CA THR A 30 2.61 -16.01 -18.24
C THR A 30 2.62 -15.13 -19.46
N VAL A 31 1.94 -13.99 -19.38
CA VAL A 31 2.01 -12.89 -20.34
C VAL A 31 2.93 -11.81 -19.79
N LEU A 32 4.00 -11.52 -20.49
CA LEU A 32 4.95 -10.46 -20.15
C LEU A 32 4.66 -9.21 -21.00
N LEU A 33 4.41 -8.10 -20.33
CA LEU A 33 4.19 -6.81 -20.97
C LEU A 33 5.50 -6.02 -20.98
N PRO A 34 6.16 -5.83 -22.15
CA PRO A 34 7.37 -5.02 -22.23
C PRO A 34 7.05 -3.52 -22.11
N GLY A 35 8.05 -2.72 -21.76
CA GLY A 35 7.93 -1.27 -21.69
C GLY A 35 7.13 -0.75 -20.48
N ARG A 36 6.75 0.53 -20.53
CA ARG A 36 5.94 1.15 -19.46
C ARG A 36 4.47 0.70 -19.58
N PRO A 37 3.83 0.33 -18.49
CA PRO A 37 2.43 -0.11 -18.50
C PRO A 37 1.49 1.09 -18.69
N LYS A 38 1.06 1.32 -19.92
CA LYS A 38 0.00 2.29 -20.24
C LYS A 38 -1.36 1.57 -20.30
N PRO A 39 -2.47 2.20 -19.88
CA PRO A 39 -3.79 1.58 -19.90
C PRO A 39 -4.14 0.91 -21.24
N ALA A 40 -3.95 1.59 -22.36
CA ALA A 40 -4.23 1.06 -23.68
C ALA A 40 -3.46 -0.25 -23.97
N ALA A 41 -2.15 -0.32 -23.67
CA ALA A 41 -1.35 -1.52 -23.87
C ALA A 41 -1.77 -2.68 -22.94
N ILE A 42 -2.23 -2.36 -21.72
CA ILE A 42 -2.74 -3.36 -20.79
C ILE A 42 -4.06 -3.93 -21.28
N PHE A 43 -5.00 -3.10 -21.71
CA PHE A 43 -6.27 -3.56 -22.29
C PHE A 43 -6.05 -4.36 -23.58
N GLU A 44 -5.11 -3.95 -24.44
CA GLU A 44 -4.73 -4.73 -25.62
C GLU A 44 -4.21 -6.13 -25.24
N ALA A 45 -3.34 -6.21 -24.21
CA ALA A 45 -2.85 -7.50 -23.71
C ALA A 45 -3.97 -8.36 -23.12
N ILE A 46 -4.91 -7.76 -22.37
CA ILE A 46 -6.08 -8.47 -21.84
C ILE A 46 -6.96 -9.02 -22.95
N ASN A 47 -7.25 -8.22 -23.96
CA ASN A 47 -8.08 -8.64 -25.11
C ASN A 47 -7.41 -9.73 -25.94
N THR A 48 -6.11 -9.64 -26.15
CA THR A 48 -5.33 -10.57 -26.98
C THR A 48 -5.11 -11.91 -26.28
N TRP A 49 -4.66 -11.88 -25.03
CA TRP A 49 -4.19 -13.05 -24.31
C TRP A 49 -5.21 -13.64 -23.33
N ARG A 50 -6.30 -12.92 -23.07
CA ARG A 50 -7.40 -13.38 -22.21
C ARG A 50 -6.91 -13.92 -20.88
N PRO A 51 -6.12 -13.14 -20.08
CA PRO A 51 -5.61 -13.61 -18.81
C PRO A 51 -6.75 -13.97 -17.86
N THR A 52 -6.51 -15.00 -17.03
CA THR A 52 -7.44 -15.45 -15.99
C THR A 52 -7.11 -14.87 -14.62
N ILE A 53 -5.83 -14.52 -14.41
CA ILE A 53 -5.34 -13.88 -13.19
C ILE A 53 -4.62 -12.59 -13.56
N PHE A 54 -5.02 -11.49 -12.93
CA PHE A 54 -4.47 -10.16 -13.16
C PHE A 54 -3.83 -9.62 -11.87
N PHE A 55 -2.55 -9.23 -11.96
CA PHE A 55 -1.82 -8.67 -10.83
C PHE A 55 -1.53 -7.19 -11.08
N GLY A 56 -2.00 -6.34 -10.17
CA GLY A 56 -1.84 -4.90 -10.25
C GLY A 56 -1.42 -4.26 -8.93
N LEU A 57 -1.49 -2.95 -8.91
CA LEU A 57 -1.26 -2.07 -7.78
C LEU A 57 -2.47 -1.13 -7.68
N PRO A 58 -2.84 -0.58 -6.52
CA PRO A 58 -3.92 0.39 -6.39
C PRO A 58 -3.84 1.56 -7.38
N THR A 59 -2.67 2.19 -7.50
CA THR A 59 -2.44 3.27 -8.48
C THR A 59 -2.68 2.83 -9.92
N LEU A 60 -2.36 1.59 -10.27
CA LEU A 60 -2.64 1.04 -11.60
C LEU A 60 -4.14 0.81 -11.81
N TYR A 61 -4.84 0.21 -10.84
CA TYR A 61 -6.29 0.02 -10.92
C TYR A 61 -7.01 1.36 -11.11
N THR A 62 -6.58 2.41 -10.39
CA THR A 62 -7.08 3.78 -10.58
C THR A 62 -6.87 4.26 -12.00
N ALA A 63 -5.67 4.08 -12.57
CA ALA A 63 -5.37 4.50 -13.93
C ALA A 63 -6.22 3.74 -14.97
N LEU A 64 -6.42 2.43 -14.78
CA LEU A 64 -7.23 1.61 -15.67
C LEU A 64 -8.72 2.00 -15.60
N CYS A 65 -9.27 2.20 -14.41
CA CYS A 65 -10.67 2.60 -14.23
C CYS A 65 -10.98 3.98 -14.83
N ASN A 66 -10.01 4.91 -14.79
CA ASN A 66 -10.16 6.27 -15.33
C ASN A 66 -9.81 6.37 -16.82
N ALA A 67 -9.31 5.30 -17.44
CA ALA A 67 -8.95 5.33 -18.85
C ALA A 67 -10.19 5.35 -19.77
N PRO A 68 -10.20 6.14 -20.85
CA PRO A 68 -11.34 6.19 -21.79
C PRO A 68 -11.70 4.82 -22.37
N GLU A 69 -10.72 3.94 -22.47
CA GLU A 69 -10.86 2.59 -22.99
C GLU A 69 -11.59 1.63 -22.03
N ALA A 70 -11.68 1.96 -20.73
CA ALA A 70 -12.20 1.05 -19.69
C ALA A 70 -13.60 0.51 -20.03
N ALA A 71 -14.51 1.39 -20.50
CA ALA A 71 -15.89 1.02 -20.82
C ALA A 71 -16.04 0.08 -22.03
N ASN A 72 -15.03 0.01 -22.89
CA ASN A 72 -15.08 -0.74 -24.14
C ASN A 72 -14.30 -2.06 -24.11
N ASN A 73 -13.69 -2.40 -22.96
CA ASN A 73 -12.87 -3.59 -22.83
C ASN A 73 -13.58 -4.72 -22.11
N ASN A 74 -13.37 -5.93 -22.60
CA ASN A 74 -13.96 -7.12 -22.03
C ASN A 74 -13.00 -7.77 -21.03
N LEU A 75 -13.25 -7.58 -19.72
CA LEU A 75 -12.47 -8.15 -18.63
C LEU A 75 -12.98 -9.52 -18.15
N SER A 76 -13.98 -10.11 -18.82
CA SER A 76 -14.65 -11.34 -18.37
C SER A 76 -13.76 -12.58 -18.30
N SER A 77 -12.57 -12.57 -18.90
CA SER A 77 -11.60 -13.65 -18.75
C SER A 77 -10.93 -13.65 -17.38
N ILE A 78 -10.83 -12.48 -16.74
CA ILE A 78 -10.17 -12.31 -15.44
C ILE A 78 -11.12 -12.84 -14.36
N ARG A 79 -10.77 -13.97 -13.75
CA ARG A 79 -11.51 -14.55 -12.64
C ARG A 79 -11.00 -14.10 -11.27
N LEU A 80 -9.76 -13.59 -11.23
CA LEU A 80 -9.09 -13.14 -10.03
C LEU A 80 -8.20 -11.93 -10.34
N SER A 81 -8.39 -10.85 -9.58
CA SER A 81 -7.53 -9.68 -9.58
C SER A 81 -6.84 -9.56 -8.23
N ILE A 82 -5.53 -9.35 -8.21
CA ILE A 82 -4.74 -9.23 -6.98
C ILE A 82 -4.09 -7.85 -6.93
N SER A 83 -4.17 -7.21 -5.77
CA SER A 83 -3.56 -5.92 -5.47
C SER A 83 -2.57 -6.06 -4.31
N ALA A 84 -1.40 -5.49 -4.44
CA ALA A 84 -0.40 -5.46 -3.37
C ALA A 84 0.49 -4.22 -3.48
N ALA A 85 1.44 -4.08 -2.55
CA ALA A 85 2.43 -3.01 -2.44
C ALA A 85 1.93 -1.65 -1.97
N GLU A 86 0.65 -1.36 -2.10
CA GLU A 86 0.01 -0.12 -1.63
C GLU A 86 -1.32 -0.48 -0.96
N THR A 87 -1.85 0.39 -0.09
CA THR A 87 -3.16 0.16 0.55
C THR A 87 -4.28 0.32 -0.47
N LEU A 88 -5.17 -0.65 -0.56
CA LEU A 88 -6.33 -0.62 -1.44
C LEU A 88 -7.49 0.14 -0.77
N SER A 89 -7.87 1.28 -1.35
CA SER A 89 -9.05 2.01 -0.88
C SER A 89 -10.35 1.38 -1.35
N ARG A 90 -11.44 1.66 -0.63
CA ARG A 90 -12.79 1.23 -1.03
C ARG A 90 -13.18 1.76 -2.41
N ASP A 91 -12.84 3.01 -2.71
CA ASP A 91 -13.19 3.64 -4.00
C ASP A 91 -12.52 2.90 -5.17
N ILE A 92 -11.27 2.47 -5.02
CA ILE A 92 -10.54 1.69 -6.04
C ILE A 92 -11.16 0.30 -6.17
N TYR A 93 -11.45 -0.35 -5.04
CA TYR A 93 -12.11 -1.66 -5.02
C TYR A 93 -13.45 -1.63 -5.75
N ASP A 94 -14.31 -0.67 -5.43
CA ASP A 94 -15.65 -0.55 -6.01
C ASP A 94 -15.58 -0.15 -7.50
N SER A 95 -14.65 0.73 -7.87
CA SER A 95 -14.43 1.13 -9.27
C SER A 95 -13.99 -0.04 -10.14
N TRP A 96 -13.03 -0.83 -9.68
CA TRP A 96 -12.60 -2.03 -10.41
C TRP A 96 -13.70 -3.08 -10.47
N LYS A 97 -14.43 -3.28 -9.38
CA LYS A 97 -15.57 -4.20 -9.33
C LYS A 97 -16.64 -3.84 -10.34
N ALA A 98 -16.87 -2.55 -10.58
CA ALA A 98 -17.87 -2.08 -11.56
C ALA A 98 -17.51 -2.49 -13.00
N ILE A 99 -16.24 -2.56 -13.36
CA ILE A 99 -15.81 -2.90 -14.74
C ILE A 99 -15.39 -4.37 -14.91
N ALA A 100 -14.88 -5.03 -13.86
CA ALA A 100 -14.38 -6.40 -13.91
C ALA A 100 -15.36 -7.44 -13.32
N GLY A 101 -16.43 -6.99 -12.64
CA GLY A 101 -17.40 -7.85 -11.99
C GLY A 101 -16.99 -8.35 -10.58
N HIS A 102 -15.74 -8.15 -10.19
CA HIS A 102 -15.19 -8.50 -8.87
C HIS A 102 -14.14 -7.46 -8.44
N GLY A 103 -13.99 -7.28 -7.14
CA GLY A 103 -12.95 -6.39 -6.58
C GLY A 103 -11.56 -7.04 -6.58
N PRO A 104 -10.48 -6.27 -6.50
CA PRO A 104 -9.15 -6.82 -6.33
C PRO A 104 -9.00 -7.42 -4.93
N THR A 105 -8.38 -8.60 -4.85
CA THR A 105 -7.99 -9.22 -3.58
C THR A 105 -6.68 -8.61 -3.10
N GLU A 106 -6.70 -7.98 -1.92
CA GLU A 106 -5.53 -7.33 -1.35
C GLU A 106 -4.62 -8.33 -0.62
N GLY A 107 -3.30 -8.17 -0.81
CA GLY A 107 -2.28 -8.92 -0.09
C GLY A 107 -1.07 -8.06 0.26
N LEU A 108 -0.35 -8.47 1.30
CA LEU A 108 0.89 -7.85 1.76
C LEU A 108 2.03 -8.86 1.68
N GLY A 109 3.15 -8.39 1.17
CA GLY A 109 4.39 -9.15 1.10
C GLY A 109 5.62 -8.26 1.18
N SER A 110 6.78 -8.89 1.17
CA SER A 110 8.04 -8.17 1.10
C SER A 110 9.08 -8.93 0.27
N THR A 111 10.14 -8.24 -0.10
CA THR A 111 11.27 -8.85 -0.83
C THR A 111 11.96 -9.91 0.04
N GLU A 112 12.06 -9.68 1.33
CA GLU A 112 12.68 -10.57 2.31
C GLU A 112 11.93 -11.90 2.45
N MET A 113 10.63 -11.90 2.18
CA MET A 113 9.77 -13.09 2.21
C MET A 113 9.44 -13.60 0.81
N LEU A 114 10.12 -13.10 -0.21
CA LEU A 114 9.92 -13.39 -1.63
C LEU A 114 8.61 -12.83 -2.19
N HIS A 115 7.49 -12.96 -1.49
CA HIS A 115 6.18 -12.58 -2.00
C HIS A 115 5.19 -12.26 -0.87
N ILE A 116 3.89 -12.41 -1.15
CA ILE A 116 2.77 -12.18 -0.23
C ILE A 116 2.78 -13.24 0.88
N TYR A 117 2.66 -12.79 2.13
CA TYR A 117 2.53 -13.63 3.33
C TYR A 117 1.26 -13.30 4.14
N LEU A 118 0.57 -12.19 3.85
CA LEU A 118 -0.81 -11.92 4.28
C LEU A 118 -1.68 -11.74 3.05
N SER A 119 -2.86 -12.31 3.03
CA SER A 119 -3.79 -12.15 1.91
C SER A 119 -5.24 -12.19 2.38
N ASN A 120 -6.08 -11.37 1.75
CA ASN A 120 -7.50 -11.61 1.70
C ASN A 120 -7.78 -12.77 0.73
N THR A 121 -9.01 -13.25 0.71
CA THR A 121 -9.52 -14.19 -0.31
C THR A 121 -10.73 -13.56 -1.00
N PRO A 122 -11.10 -14.02 -2.20
CA PRO A 122 -12.31 -13.52 -2.86
C PRO A 122 -13.59 -13.68 -2.03
N ASP A 123 -13.68 -14.76 -1.22
CA ASP A 123 -14.86 -15.09 -0.43
C ASP A 123 -14.85 -14.43 0.96
N ASP A 124 -13.69 -14.03 1.47
CA ASP A 124 -13.52 -13.34 2.76
C ASP A 124 -12.53 -12.18 2.59
N HIS A 125 -13.05 -11.07 2.08
CA HIS A 125 -12.29 -9.86 1.83
C HIS A 125 -12.71 -8.74 2.77
N ARG A 126 -11.76 -8.25 3.58
CA ARG A 126 -11.96 -7.12 4.50
C ARG A 126 -11.19 -5.91 3.98
N ILE A 127 -11.90 -4.99 3.37
CA ILE A 127 -11.29 -3.77 2.81
C ILE A 127 -10.54 -3.00 3.90
N GLY A 128 -9.28 -2.63 3.59
CA GLY A 128 -8.37 -1.96 4.52
C GLY A 128 -7.55 -2.90 5.41
N ALA A 129 -7.83 -4.23 5.36
CA ALA A 129 -6.97 -5.23 5.97
C ALA A 129 -5.97 -5.76 4.94
N ALA A 130 -4.70 -5.88 5.34
CA ALA A 130 -3.69 -6.55 4.53
C ALA A 130 -3.97 -8.04 4.30
N GLY A 131 -4.87 -8.62 5.12
CA GLY A 131 -5.31 -9.99 5.04
C GLY A 131 -5.03 -10.81 6.29
N ALA A 132 -5.30 -12.11 6.19
CA ALA A 132 -4.91 -13.14 7.15
C ALA A 132 -3.60 -13.83 6.70
N PRO A 133 -2.90 -14.53 7.61
CA PRO A 133 -1.68 -15.25 7.26
C PRO A 133 -1.91 -16.29 6.15
N VAL A 134 -1.08 -16.25 5.12
CA VAL A 134 -1.05 -17.30 4.10
C VAL A 134 -0.50 -18.57 4.73
N PRO A 135 -1.06 -19.76 4.44
CA PRO A 135 -0.57 -21.02 4.99
C PRO A 135 0.94 -21.20 4.80
N GLY A 136 1.64 -21.57 5.87
CA GLY A 136 3.10 -21.72 5.89
C GLY A 136 3.86 -20.50 6.42
N TYR A 137 3.14 -19.41 6.76
CA TYR A 137 3.72 -18.26 7.43
C TYR A 137 3.21 -18.11 8.86
N ASP A 138 4.14 -17.84 9.77
CA ASP A 138 3.84 -17.41 11.13
C ASP A 138 3.97 -15.89 11.23
N ILE A 139 3.02 -15.25 11.87
CA ILE A 139 2.99 -13.80 12.09
C ILE A 139 2.89 -13.54 13.59
N ARG A 140 3.64 -12.56 14.08
CA ARG A 140 3.46 -11.99 15.41
C ARG A 140 3.67 -10.48 15.38
N LEU A 141 3.08 -9.79 16.33
CA LEU A 141 3.29 -8.36 16.52
C LEU A 141 4.13 -8.15 17.78
N GLU A 142 5.21 -7.38 17.69
CA GLU A 142 6.13 -7.09 18.79
C GLU A 142 5.94 -5.64 19.24
N ARG A 143 5.70 -5.47 20.53
CA ARG A 143 5.62 -4.16 21.18
C ARG A 143 7.03 -3.56 21.38
N PRO A 144 7.12 -2.23 21.66
CA PRO A 144 8.41 -1.58 21.92
C PRO A 144 9.21 -2.16 23.09
N ASP A 145 8.54 -2.86 24.02
CA ASP A 145 9.18 -3.55 25.15
C ASP A 145 9.73 -4.95 24.80
N GLY A 146 9.60 -5.37 23.52
CA GLY A 146 10.03 -6.66 23.01
C GLY A 146 9.07 -7.82 23.28
N ASN A 147 7.95 -7.57 23.96
CA ASN A 147 6.92 -8.59 24.19
C ASN A 147 5.96 -8.67 23.02
N GLU A 148 5.29 -9.80 22.87
CA GLU A 148 4.24 -9.98 21.88
C GLU A 148 3.01 -9.14 22.25
N ALA A 149 2.43 -8.47 21.24
CA ALA A 149 1.20 -7.70 21.39
C ALA A 149 0.00 -8.63 21.50
N ALA A 150 -0.95 -8.30 22.37
CA ALA A 150 -2.22 -9.01 22.44
C ALA A 150 -3.12 -8.62 21.24
N PRO A 151 -4.15 -9.44 20.90
CA PRO A 151 -5.14 -9.07 19.90
C PRO A 151 -5.74 -7.69 20.17
N GLY A 152 -5.78 -6.82 19.16
CA GLY A 152 -6.21 -5.44 19.28
C GLY A 152 -5.15 -4.44 19.73
N GLU A 153 -3.97 -4.89 20.17
CA GLU A 153 -2.82 -4.03 20.45
C GLU A 153 -1.96 -3.84 19.19
N GLU A 154 -1.32 -2.69 19.11
CA GLU A 154 -0.37 -2.40 18.03
C GLU A 154 1.01 -2.97 18.32
N GLY A 155 1.67 -3.47 17.26
CA GLY A 155 3.05 -3.89 17.32
C GLY A 155 3.72 -3.87 15.96
N VAL A 156 5.04 -3.98 15.94
CA VAL A 156 5.79 -4.18 14.70
C VAL A 156 5.66 -5.64 14.27
N MET A 157 5.33 -5.84 13.01
CA MET A 157 5.15 -7.19 12.47
C MET A 157 6.48 -7.90 12.31
N LEU A 158 6.51 -9.14 12.80
CA LEU A 158 7.53 -10.12 12.49
C LEU A 158 6.88 -11.26 11.72
N VAL A 159 7.54 -11.70 10.67
CA VAL A 159 7.07 -12.81 9.83
C VAL A 159 8.14 -13.91 9.74
N ARG A 160 7.70 -15.15 9.73
CA ARG A 160 8.54 -16.34 9.55
C ARG A 160 7.90 -17.27 8.55
N GLY A 161 8.71 -17.88 7.69
CA GLY A 161 8.31 -18.87 6.69
C GLY A 161 9.50 -19.35 5.88
N ASP A 162 9.34 -20.44 5.18
CA ASP A 162 10.43 -21.11 4.43
C ASP A 162 10.98 -20.28 3.26
N SER A 163 10.23 -19.28 2.80
CA SER A 163 10.64 -18.38 1.72
C SER A 163 11.52 -17.22 2.17
N SER A 164 11.81 -17.11 3.48
CA SER A 164 12.61 -16.00 4.01
C SER A 164 14.02 -15.99 3.46
N THR A 165 14.50 -14.80 3.04
CA THR A 165 15.88 -14.64 2.60
C THR A 165 16.85 -14.85 3.78
N PRO A 166 18.00 -15.53 3.55
CA PRO A 166 18.96 -15.79 4.63
C PRO A 166 19.75 -14.54 5.04
N CYS A 167 19.94 -13.58 4.15
CA CYS A 167 20.74 -12.38 4.42
C CYS A 167 20.58 -11.30 3.35
N TYR A 168 20.96 -10.07 3.68
CA TYR A 168 21.26 -9.04 2.69
C TYR A 168 22.71 -9.17 2.22
N TRP A 169 22.90 -9.20 0.91
CA TRP A 169 24.22 -9.39 0.30
C TRP A 169 25.21 -8.31 0.76
N ARG A 170 26.32 -8.74 1.37
CA ARG A 170 27.39 -7.87 1.90
C ARG A 170 26.91 -6.80 2.91
N ARG A 171 25.79 -7.03 3.58
CA ARG A 171 25.26 -6.13 4.61
C ARG A 171 24.94 -6.90 5.90
N PRO A 172 25.98 -7.36 6.62
CA PRO A 172 25.79 -8.10 7.88
C PRO A 172 25.11 -7.25 8.97
N ASP A 173 25.36 -5.93 8.98
CA ASP A 173 24.70 -4.95 9.82
C ASP A 173 23.17 -4.98 9.65
N LYS A 174 22.69 -4.81 8.43
CA LYS A 174 21.26 -4.82 8.11
C LYS A 174 20.64 -6.21 8.25
N THR A 175 21.42 -7.25 7.96
CA THR A 175 20.97 -8.64 8.18
C THR A 175 20.66 -8.87 9.67
N ALA A 176 21.57 -8.47 10.57
CA ALA A 176 21.35 -8.63 12.00
C ALA A 176 20.20 -7.79 12.56
N GLU A 177 19.96 -6.58 11.99
CA GLU A 177 18.83 -5.73 12.35
C GLU A 177 17.47 -6.33 11.94
N THR A 178 17.41 -6.96 10.76
CA THR A 178 16.16 -7.40 10.14
C THR A 178 15.84 -8.87 10.41
N MET A 179 16.88 -9.74 10.36
CA MET A 179 16.71 -11.19 10.48
C MET A 179 17.04 -11.65 11.90
N ARG A 180 16.02 -11.75 12.75
CA ARG A 180 16.15 -11.94 14.20
C ARG A 180 15.65 -13.33 14.61
N GLY A 181 16.57 -14.28 14.84
CA GLY A 181 16.21 -15.61 15.36
C GLY A 181 15.22 -16.38 14.48
N GLY A 182 15.38 -16.28 13.15
CA GLY A 182 14.48 -16.93 12.17
C GLY A 182 13.22 -16.14 11.83
N TRP A 183 13.07 -14.93 12.38
CA TRP A 183 12.00 -14.00 12.06
C TRP A 183 12.55 -12.84 11.23
N ILE A 184 11.75 -12.36 10.27
CA ILE A 184 11.98 -11.11 9.56
C ILE A 184 11.23 -9.99 10.28
N TYR A 185 11.96 -9.00 10.78
CA TYR A 185 11.43 -7.77 11.35
C TYR A 185 11.09 -6.81 10.21
N THR A 186 9.80 -6.60 9.94
CA THR A 186 9.36 -5.86 8.75
C THR A 186 9.56 -4.35 8.87
N GLY A 187 9.57 -3.82 10.08
CA GLY A 187 9.50 -2.39 10.36
C GLY A 187 8.10 -1.79 10.14
N ASP A 188 7.13 -2.59 9.76
CA ASP A 188 5.73 -2.17 9.56
C ASP A 188 4.93 -2.46 10.82
N ARG A 189 4.12 -1.48 11.25
CA ARG A 189 3.23 -1.62 12.42
C ARG A 189 1.86 -2.07 11.97
N PHE A 190 1.29 -2.97 12.76
CA PHE A 190 -0.03 -3.53 12.53
C PHE A 190 -0.82 -3.63 13.83
N VAL A 191 -2.13 -3.76 13.68
CA VAL A 191 -3.04 -4.26 14.70
C VAL A 191 -3.74 -5.50 14.15
N GLU A 192 -3.83 -6.55 14.95
CA GLU A 192 -4.60 -7.75 14.62
C GLU A 192 -6.03 -7.60 15.17
N ARG A 193 -7.04 -7.91 14.34
CA ARG A 193 -8.45 -8.00 14.72
C ARG A 193 -9.10 -9.18 14.00
N ASP A 194 -9.60 -10.11 14.77
CA ASP A 194 -10.31 -11.31 14.25
C ASP A 194 -9.48 -12.09 13.20
N GLY A 195 -8.18 -12.24 13.43
CA GLY A 195 -7.26 -12.94 12.53
C GLY A 195 -6.81 -12.15 11.30
N TYR A 196 -7.23 -10.88 11.15
CA TYR A 196 -6.84 -9.98 10.07
C TYR A 196 -5.93 -8.88 10.56
N PHE A 197 -4.94 -8.52 9.74
CA PHE A 197 -3.92 -7.52 10.07
C PHE A 197 -4.18 -6.21 9.35
N TYR A 198 -4.22 -5.12 10.12
CA TYR A 198 -4.47 -3.75 9.63
C TYR A 198 -3.21 -2.92 9.79
N PHE A 199 -2.67 -2.44 8.69
CA PHE A 199 -1.46 -1.63 8.65
C PHE A 199 -1.62 -0.33 9.44
N GLN A 200 -0.66 0.03 10.30
CA GLN A 200 -0.67 1.24 11.13
C GLN A 200 0.48 2.21 10.82
N GLY A 201 1.20 1.98 9.74
CA GLY A 201 2.36 2.77 9.33
C GLY A 201 3.68 2.08 9.65
N ARG A 202 4.76 2.75 9.29
CA ARG A 202 6.09 2.24 9.56
C ARG A 202 6.59 2.65 10.94
N ALA A 203 7.42 1.82 11.54
CA ALA A 203 8.03 2.09 12.83
C ALA A 203 8.99 3.29 12.78
N ASP A 204 9.61 3.53 11.62
CA ASP A 204 10.55 4.62 11.35
C ASP A 204 9.89 5.92 10.83
N ASP A 205 8.59 5.92 10.53
CA ASP A 205 7.84 7.10 10.07
C ASP A 205 7.36 8.01 11.23
N LEU A 206 7.78 7.74 12.45
CA LEU A 206 7.38 8.52 13.61
C LEU A 206 8.05 9.89 13.62
N VAL A 207 7.26 10.95 13.58
CA VAL A 207 7.73 12.33 13.52
C VAL A 207 7.53 13.02 14.86
N LYS A 208 8.57 13.69 15.38
CA LYS A 208 8.45 14.50 16.61
C LYS A 208 8.06 15.93 16.26
N VAL A 209 6.80 16.27 16.51
CA VAL A 209 6.25 17.61 16.27
C VAL A 209 5.97 18.30 17.59
N SER A 210 6.57 19.44 17.83
CA SER A 210 6.40 20.21 19.10
C SER A 210 6.60 19.38 20.37
N GLY A 211 7.56 18.43 20.33
CA GLY A 211 7.87 17.56 21.46
C GLY A 211 7.00 16.30 21.58
N GLN A 212 5.95 16.18 20.77
CA GLN A 212 5.05 15.02 20.74
C GLN A 212 5.32 14.13 19.54
N TRP A 213 5.21 12.82 19.72
CA TRP A 213 5.33 11.86 18.65
C TRP A 213 4.03 11.74 17.88
N VAL A 214 4.11 11.82 16.55
CA VAL A 214 2.95 11.77 15.64
C VAL A 214 3.23 10.82 14.49
N TRP A 215 2.25 10.00 14.17
CA TRP A 215 2.26 9.13 12.99
C TRP A 215 1.58 9.84 11.83
N PRO A 216 2.26 10.17 10.72
CA PRO A 216 1.65 10.80 9.55
C PRO A 216 0.45 10.04 9.01
N LEU A 217 0.52 8.71 8.95
CA LEU A 217 -0.57 7.86 8.45
C LEU A 217 -1.87 7.99 9.25
N GLU A 218 -1.80 8.26 10.56
CA GLU A 218 -3.00 8.49 11.38
C GLU A 218 -3.78 9.72 10.90
N ILE A 219 -3.05 10.74 10.50
CA ILE A 219 -3.63 11.99 9.97
C ILE A 219 -4.12 11.80 8.54
N GLU A 220 -3.38 11.04 7.71
CA GLU A 220 -3.83 10.69 6.35
C GLU A 220 -5.18 9.98 6.38
N ARG A 221 -5.33 8.99 7.25
CA ARG A 221 -6.59 8.26 7.40
C ARG A 221 -7.72 9.17 7.81
N CYS A 222 -7.48 10.01 8.83
CA CYS A 222 -8.47 10.98 9.28
C CYS A 222 -8.90 11.92 8.15
N LEU A 223 -7.95 12.47 7.38
CA LEU A 223 -8.26 13.35 6.26
C LEU A 223 -8.97 12.63 5.12
N ASN A 224 -8.62 11.38 4.82
CA ASN A 224 -9.27 10.58 3.78
C ASN A 224 -10.73 10.20 4.11
N GLU A 225 -11.14 10.27 5.38
CA GLU A 225 -12.54 10.12 5.80
C GLU A 225 -13.37 11.40 5.60
N HIS A 226 -12.75 12.54 5.33
CA HIS A 226 -13.46 13.79 5.08
C HIS A 226 -14.14 13.77 3.70
N GLU A 227 -15.39 14.21 3.63
CA GLU A 227 -16.23 14.16 2.42
C GLU A 227 -15.63 14.83 1.18
N ASP A 228 -14.86 15.91 1.36
CA ASP A 228 -14.25 16.67 0.27
C ASP A 228 -12.86 16.15 -0.14
N VAL A 229 -12.26 15.25 0.63
CA VAL A 229 -10.93 14.69 0.34
C VAL A 229 -11.08 13.44 -0.50
N LYS A 230 -10.46 13.45 -1.67
CA LYS A 230 -10.35 12.28 -2.54
C LYS A 230 -9.20 11.39 -2.09
N GLU A 231 -8.07 12.02 -1.81
CA GLU A 231 -6.82 11.36 -1.41
C GLU A 231 -5.92 12.38 -0.74
N CYS A 232 -5.13 11.96 0.25
CA CYS A 232 -4.08 12.78 0.82
C CYS A 232 -2.86 11.94 1.21
N ALA A 233 -1.71 12.61 1.26
CA ALA A 233 -0.48 12.12 1.87
C ALA A 233 -0.01 13.12 2.91
N VAL A 234 0.52 12.64 4.05
CA VAL A 234 1.07 13.49 5.11
C VAL A 234 2.54 13.15 5.31
N ILE A 235 3.39 14.15 5.22
CA ILE A 235 4.83 14.01 5.35
C ILE A 235 5.40 14.92 6.44
N ALA A 236 6.52 14.51 6.99
CA ALA A 236 7.35 15.40 7.81
C ALA A 236 7.84 16.58 6.96
N HIS A 237 7.84 17.77 7.52
CA HIS A 237 8.36 18.97 6.85
C HIS A 237 9.21 19.79 7.82
N GLN A 238 10.43 20.09 7.42
CA GLN A 238 11.31 20.95 8.20
C GLN A 238 11.07 22.41 7.85
N LEU A 239 10.74 23.21 8.86
CA LEU A 239 10.60 24.64 8.73
C LEU A 239 11.98 25.34 8.63
N ALA A 240 12.00 26.57 8.16
CA ALA A 240 13.22 27.36 8.03
C ALA A 240 13.99 27.55 9.36
N ASP A 241 13.31 27.45 10.49
CA ASP A 241 13.89 27.49 11.84
C ASP A 241 14.30 26.11 12.37
N GLN A 242 14.37 25.10 11.49
CA GLN A 242 14.73 23.71 11.75
C GLN A 242 13.72 22.91 12.60
N ARG A 243 12.59 23.48 12.98
CA ARG A 243 11.52 22.73 13.64
C ARG A 243 10.82 21.81 12.66
N MET A 244 10.50 20.61 13.14
CA MET A 244 9.69 19.66 12.38
C MET A 244 8.20 19.96 12.51
N THR A 245 7.48 19.88 11.42
CA THR A 245 6.03 19.97 11.34
C THR A 245 5.49 18.92 10.38
N LEU A 246 4.18 18.90 10.20
CA LEU A 246 3.52 18.04 9.22
C LEU A 246 2.94 18.87 8.08
N ARG A 247 3.12 18.40 6.86
CA ARG A 247 2.51 18.92 5.64
C ARG A 247 1.59 17.85 5.06
N ALA A 248 0.32 18.20 4.85
CA ALA A 248 -0.62 17.38 4.10
C ALA A 248 -0.63 17.85 2.63
N VAL A 249 -0.51 16.91 1.71
CA VAL A 249 -0.72 17.11 0.28
C VAL A 249 -2.08 16.49 -0.05
N VAL A 250 -3.02 17.30 -0.50
CA VAL A 250 -4.44 16.93 -0.59
C VAL A 250 -4.95 17.06 -2.02
N VAL A 251 -5.64 16.03 -2.49
CA VAL A 251 -6.46 16.05 -3.71
C VAL A 251 -7.92 16.18 -3.29
N LEU A 252 -8.60 17.22 -3.74
CA LEU A 252 -10.02 17.41 -3.47
C LEU A 252 -10.90 16.62 -4.45
N ARG A 253 -12.04 16.08 -4.00
CA ARG A 253 -13.00 15.34 -4.86
C ARG A 253 -13.60 16.20 -5.99
N GLN A 254 -13.84 17.46 -5.71
CA GLN A 254 -14.40 18.39 -6.71
C GLN A 254 -13.33 18.99 -7.64
N GLY A 255 -12.05 18.62 -7.44
CA GLY A 255 -10.92 19.23 -8.15
C GLY A 255 -10.64 20.66 -7.69
N GLY A 256 -9.56 21.24 -8.23
CA GLY A 256 -9.17 22.61 -7.92
C GLY A 256 -8.24 22.74 -6.71
N ALA A 257 -7.83 23.97 -6.45
CA ALA A 257 -7.03 24.34 -5.28
C ALA A 257 -7.95 24.77 -4.15
N GLY A 258 -7.77 24.19 -2.97
CA GLY A 258 -8.44 24.69 -1.76
C GLY A 258 -7.89 26.07 -1.36
N ASP A 259 -8.74 26.84 -0.72
CA ASP A 259 -8.40 28.14 -0.18
C ASP A 259 -8.02 28.08 1.33
N ALA A 260 -7.79 29.22 1.93
CA ALA A 260 -7.47 29.32 3.35
C ALA A 260 -8.65 28.86 4.25
N MET A 261 -9.89 28.96 3.77
CA MET A 261 -11.08 28.51 4.51
C MET A 261 -11.15 26.98 4.51
N LYS A 262 -10.96 26.34 3.36
CA LYS A 262 -10.88 24.87 3.24
C LYS A 262 -9.72 24.31 4.04
N THR A 263 -8.58 24.97 4.05
CA THR A 263 -7.43 24.58 4.88
C THR A 263 -7.77 24.55 6.37
N ARG A 264 -8.46 25.60 6.87
CA ARG A 264 -8.90 25.62 8.28
C ARG A 264 -9.92 24.54 8.59
N GLU A 265 -10.88 24.33 7.70
CA GLU A 265 -11.88 23.28 7.83
C GLU A 265 -11.24 21.88 7.99
N LEU A 266 -10.31 21.52 7.11
CA LEU A 266 -9.60 20.25 7.20
C LEU A 266 -8.74 20.14 8.47
N GLN A 267 -8.05 21.21 8.86
CA GLN A 267 -7.29 21.26 10.10
C GLN A 267 -8.18 21.10 11.33
N ASP A 268 -9.32 21.75 11.36
CA ASP A 268 -10.27 21.67 12.47
C ASP A 268 -10.97 20.31 12.53
N TYR A 269 -11.26 19.71 11.38
CA TYR A 269 -11.75 18.33 11.30
C TYR A 269 -10.76 17.36 11.96
N VAL A 270 -9.47 17.41 11.59
CA VAL A 270 -8.44 16.57 12.22
C VAL A 270 -8.35 16.80 13.73
N ARG A 271 -8.43 18.05 14.20
CA ARG A 271 -8.41 18.37 15.64
C ARG A 271 -9.61 17.83 16.40
N THR A 272 -10.75 17.69 15.72
CA THR A 272 -11.98 17.16 16.33
C THR A 272 -11.92 15.64 16.47
N VAL A 273 -11.31 14.95 15.50
CA VAL A 273 -11.25 13.50 15.45
C VAL A 273 -10.03 12.96 16.21
N LEU A 274 -8.89 13.64 16.09
CA LEU A 274 -7.63 13.26 16.72
C LEU A 274 -7.26 14.19 17.89
N MET A 275 -6.09 13.93 18.51
CA MET A 275 -5.56 14.82 19.54
C MET A 275 -5.26 16.21 18.94
N PRO A 276 -5.51 17.33 19.67
CA PRO A 276 -5.39 18.69 19.13
C PRO A 276 -4.04 19.08 18.53
N PHE A 277 -2.96 18.40 18.87
CA PHE A 277 -1.63 18.64 18.32
C PHE A 277 -1.33 17.86 17.03
N LYS A 278 -2.15 16.86 16.68
CA LYS A 278 -1.98 15.94 15.55
C LYS A 278 -2.55 16.47 14.23
N TYR A 279 -2.50 17.78 13.96
CA TYR A 279 -2.99 18.30 12.70
C TYR A 279 -1.87 18.81 11.81
N PRO A 280 -1.97 18.74 10.49
CA PRO A 280 -0.98 19.28 9.58
C PRO A 280 -0.99 20.81 9.64
N ARG A 281 0.19 21.41 9.89
CA ARG A 281 0.32 22.88 9.91
C ARG A 281 0.32 23.48 8.52
N LEU A 282 0.75 22.70 7.54
CA LEU A 282 0.79 23.07 6.14
C LEU A 282 -0.15 22.14 5.35
N VAL A 283 -0.93 22.74 4.46
CA VAL A 283 -1.78 22.00 3.53
C VAL A 283 -1.49 22.51 2.13
N GLU A 284 -1.12 21.62 1.25
CA GLU A 284 -0.89 21.85 -0.17
C GLU A 284 -1.96 21.13 -0.99
N TYR A 285 -2.52 21.79 -1.97
CA TYR A 285 -3.54 21.21 -2.82
C TYR A 285 -2.96 20.90 -4.19
N VAL A 286 -3.19 19.67 -4.66
CA VAL A 286 -2.74 19.19 -5.95
C VAL A 286 -3.91 18.60 -6.74
N THR A 287 -3.79 18.58 -8.06
CA THR A 287 -4.85 18.09 -8.97
C THR A 287 -4.71 16.60 -9.29
N GLU A 288 -3.51 16.05 -9.13
CA GLU A 288 -3.21 14.65 -9.42
C GLU A 288 -2.65 13.97 -8.16
N PRO A 289 -2.93 12.67 -7.97
CA PRO A 289 -2.37 11.90 -6.88
C PRO A 289 -0.84 11.94 -6.93
N VAL A 290 -0.21 12.23 -5.79
CA VAL A 290 1.25 12.22 -5.69
C VAL A 290 1.67 10.88 -5.12
N SER A 291 2.44 10.11 -5.89
CA SER A 291 3.04 8.87 -5.41
C SER A 291 3.90 9.14 -4.16
N TYR A 292 3.70 8.35 -3.12
CA TYR A 292 4.44 8.44 -1.85
C TYR A 292 5.98 8.42 -2.05
N THR A 293 6.45 7.72 -3.08
CA THR A 293 7.86 7.69 -3.48
C THR A 293 8.38 9.03 -4.01
N HIS A 294 7.55 9.83 -4.69
CA HIS A 294 7.93 11.15 -5.16
C HIS A 294 7.99 12.17 -4.02
N LEU A 295 7.11 12.06 -3.03
CA LEU A 295 7.11 12.96 -1.86
C LEU A 295 8.35 12.73 -0.97
N ARG A 296 8.75 11.48 -0.76
CA ARG A 296 9.98 11.13 0.00
C ARG A 296 11.27 11.49 -0.73
N ALA A 297 11.30 11.46 -2.07
CA ALA A 297 12.48 11.85 -2.85
C ALA A 297 12.83 13.34 -2.71
N HIS A 298 11.87 14.19 -2.32
CA HIS A 298 12.11 15.61 -2.03
C HIS A 298 12.69 15.87 -0.63
N GLU A 299 12.61 14.90 0.29
CA GLU A 299 13.19 15.00 1.64
C GLU A 299 14.70 14.68 1.68
N THR A 300 15.21 13.94 0.68
CA THR A 300 16.62 13.52 0.62
C THR A 300 17.54 14.45 -0.18
N ASN A 301 16.99 15.49 -0.81
CA ASN A 301 17.77 16.51 -1.53
C ASN A 301 17.86 17.81 -0.68
N VAL A 302 18.48 17.72 0.47
CA VAL A 302 19.06 18.88 1.15
C VAL A 302 20.55 18.64 1.16
N ASP A 303 21.24 19.21 0.15
CA ASP A 303 22.69 19.42 0.18
C ASP A 303 23.09 20.39 1.28
#